data_4bc551a0c6d5e4ea40debf39ba756a2b
#
_entry.id   4bc551a0c6d5e4ea40debf39ba756a2b
#
_cell.length_a   1.000
_cell.length_b   1.000
_cell.length_c   1.000
_cell.angle_alpha   90.00
_cell.angle_beta   90.00
_cell.angle_gamma   90.00
#
_symmetry.space_group_name_H-M   'P 1'
#
loop_
_entity.id
_entity.type
_entity.pdbx_description
1 polymer ?
#
loop_
_entity_poly.entity_id
_entity_poly.type
_entity_poly.pdbx_seq_one_letter_code
_entity_poly.pdbx_strand_id
1 'polypeptide(L)'
;MLCVTIRIKRNDELNGKRLHKLLIDFLIQNKVAGSTVWTGVDGFGKRKRSTIQLEGITINMPLIIEIIDEKSKLESLLPSLKRLVNDNGLVTIHEVDVV
;
A
#
# COMPACT_ATOMS: atom_id res chain seq x y z
N MET A 1 16.15 -3.78 10.35
CA MET A 1 15.33 -3.35 9.21
C MET A 1 13.90 -3.08 9.64
N LEU A 2 13.21 -2.23 8.92
CA LEU A 2 11.80 -1.96 9.11
C LEU A 2 11.00 -2.55 7.95
N CYS A 3 9.86 -3.14 8.27
CA CYS A 3 8.86 -3.51 7.28
C CYS A 3 7.68 -2.54 7.38
N VAL A 4 7.38 -1.87 6.30
CA VAL A 4 6.19 -1.02 6.16
C VAL A 4 5.19 -1.77 5.31
N THR A 5 3.96 -1.88 5.80
CA THR A 5 2.88 -2.53 5.09
C THR A 5 1.76 -1.53 4.86
N ILE A 6 1.37 -1.36 3.60
CA ILE A 6 0.29 -0.47 3.20
C ILE A 6 -0.86 -1.31 2.70
N ARG A 7 -2.05 -1.11 3.27
CA ARG A 7 -3.27 -1.80 2.85
C ARG A 7 -4.25 -0.80 2.28
N ILE A 8 -4.56 -0.97 1.01
CA ILE A 8 -5.50 -0.14 0.24
C ILE A 8 -6.37 -1.04 -0.64
N LYS A 9 -7.23 -0.44 -1.44
CA LYS A 9 -7.97 -1.15 -2.48
C LYS A 9 -7.42 -0.80 -3.86
N ARG A 10 -7.51 -1.74 -4.78
CA ARG A 10 -6.98 -1.59 -6.14
C ARG A 10 -7.47 -0.34 -6.86
N ASN A 11 -8.75 -0.01 -6.69
CA ASN A 11 -9.36 1.12 -7.40
C ASN A 11 -9.26 2.45 -6.65
N ASP A 12 -8.56 2.48 -5.51
CA ASP A 12 -8.33 3.74 -4.81
C ASP A 12 -7.57 4.71 -5.70
N GLU A 13 -7.99 5.96 -5.68
CA GLU A 13 -7.44 7.02 -6.50
C GLU A 13 -7.08 8.24 -5.67
N LEU A 14 -6.12 9.00 -6.19
CA LEU A 14 -5.77 10.31 -5.69
C LEU A 14 -5.60 11.24 -6.89
N ASN A 15 -6.40 12.30 -6.98
CA ASN A 15 -6.35 13.25 -8.09
C ASN A 15 -6.48 12.59 -9.48
N GLY A 16 -7.35 11.58 -9.58
CA GLY A 16 -7.62 10.88 -10.84
C GLY A 16 -6.60 9.82 -11.22
N LYS A 17 -5.62 9.55 -10.36
CA LYS A 17 -4.61 8.51 -10.60
C LYS A 17 -4.75 7.38 -9.59
N ARG A 18 -4.41 6.17 -10.01
CA ARG A 18 -4.42 5.00 -9.12
C ARG A 18 -3.44 5.21 -7.97
N LEU A 19 -3.95 5.10 -6.75
CA LEU A 19 -3.15 5.32 -5.54
C LEU A 19 -1.95 4.38 -5.45
N HIS A 20 -2.13 3.09 -5.79
CA HIS A 20 -1.03 2.13 -5.72
C HIS A 20 0.12 2.50 -6.65
N LYS A 21 -0.17 3.05 -7.83
CA LYS A 21 0.87 3.51 -8.76
C LYS A 21 1.60 4.72 -8.22
N LEU A 22 0.87 5.66 -7.64
CA LEU A 22 1.48 6.84 -7.00
C LEU A 22 2.40 6.44 -5.85
N LEU A 23 1.99 5.47 -5.04
CA LEU A 23 2.80 4.96 -3.93
C LEU A 23 4.08 4.29 -4.43
N ILE A 24 3.99 3.45 -5.45
CA ILE A 24 5.17 2.79 -6.02
C ILE A 24 6.12 3.83 -6.62
N ASP A 25 5.63 4.80 -7.37
CA ASP A 25 6.45 5.88 -7.94
C ASP A 25 7.14 6.69 -6.84
N PHE A 26 6.42 7.00 -5.76
CA PHE A 26 6.99 7.68 -4.61
C PHE A 26 8.15 6.89 -3.98
N LEU A 27 7.97 5.58 -3.81
CA LEU A 27 9.01 4.71 -3.25
C LEU A 27 10.24 4.63 -4.16
N ILE A 28 10.05 4.53 -5.46
CA ILE A 28 11.13 4.52 -6.43
C ILE A 28 11.90 5.86 -6.38
N GLN A 29 11.20 6.97 -6.39
CA GLN A 29 11.80 8.31 -6.32
C GLN A 29 12.62 8.53 -5.06
N ASN A 30 12.21 7.92 -3.96
CA ASN A 30 12.92 8.01 -2.68
C ASN A 30 13.94 6.87 -2.48
N LYS A 31 14.29 6.18 -3.55
CA LYS A 31 15.35 5.16 -3.58
C LYS A 31 15.17 4.04 -2.58
N VAL A 32 13.93 3.66 -2.34
CA VAL A 32 13.62 2.48 -1.54
C VAL A 32 14.15 1.24 -2.27
N ALA A 33 14.77 0.32 -1.54
CA ALA A 33 15.46 -0.83 -2.11
C ALA A 33 14.53 -1.77 -2.90
N GLY A 34 13.29 -1.88 -2.48
CA GLY A 34 12.32 -2.70 -3.18
C GLY A 34 10.96 -2.71 -2.51
N SER A 35 9.96 -3.18 -3.23
CA SER A 35 8.65 -3.41 -2.67
C SER A 35 7.95 -4.54 -3.41
N THR A 36 6.97 -5.14 -2.74
CA THR A 36 6.13 -6.19 -3.33
C THR A 36 4.68 -5.78 -3.19
N VAL A 37 3.92 -5.94 -4.25
CA VAL A 37 2.48 -5.70 -4.23
C VAL A 37 1.77 -7.05 -4.26
N TRP A 38 0.96 -7.28 -3.23
CA TRP A 38 0.12 -8.47 -3.13
C TRP A 38 -1.31 -8.12 -3.43
N THR A 39 -1.99 -8.96 -4.19
CA THR A 39 -3.42 -8.82 -4.42
C THR A 39 -4.17 -9.79 -3.52
N GLY A 40 -5.03 -9.26 -2.66
CA GLY A 40 -5.91 -10.07 -1.84
C GLY A 40 -7.14 -10.52 -2.63
N VAL A 41 -7.74 -11.60 -2.19
CA VAL A 41 -8.93 -12.17 -2.87
C VAL A 41 -10.24 -11.71 -2.22
N ASP A 42 -10.19 -11.28 -0.97
CA ASP A 42 -11.35 -10.81 -0.22
C ASP A 42 -10.88 -10.03 1.01
N GLY A 43 -11.73 -9.19 1.55
CA GLY A 43 -11.46 -8.44 2.75
C GLY A 43 -12.53 -7.40 3.03
N PHE A 44 -12.49 -6.80 4.22
CA PHE A 44 -13.37 -5.71 4.57
C PHE A 44 -12.73 -4.77 5.60
N GLY A 45 -13.23 -3.56 5.65
CA GLY A 45 -12.79 -2.56 6.62
C GLY A 45 -13.82 -1.44 6.71
N LYS A 46 -13.40 -0.25 7.13
CA LYS A 46 -14.29 0.91 7.27
C LYS A 46 -15.07 1.22 6.00
N ARG A 47 -14.52 0.92 4.83
CA ARG A 47 -15.09 1.23 3.53
C ARG A 47 -15.75 0.03 2.87
N LYS A 48 -16.27 -0.92 3.65
CA LYS A 48 -16.99 -2.10 3.18
C LYS A 48 -16.08 -3.20 2.62
N ARG A 49 -16.70 -4.20 2.02
CA ARG A 49 -16.02 -5.38 1.50
C ARG A 49 -15.29 -5.09 0.18
N SER A 50 -14.08 -5.63 0.08
CA SER A 50 -13.32 -5.67 -1.16
C SER A 50 -13.29 -7.09 -1.67
N THR A 51 -13.85 -7.34 -2.84
CA THR A 51 -13.95 -8.70 -3.39
C THR A 51 -13.92 -8.66 -4.91
N ILE A 52 -13.67 -9.82 -5.50
CA ILE A 52 -13.81 -10.03 -6.94
C ILE A 52 -15.27 -10.26 -7.23
N GLN A 53 -15.85 -9.43 -8.11
CA GLN A 53 -17.19 -9.69 -8.66
C GLN A 53 -17.01 -10.07 -10.13
N LEU A 54 -17.56 -11.24 -10.50
CA LEU A 54 -17.26 -11.87 -11.78
C LEU A 54 -18.19 -11.53 -12.94
N GLU A 55 -19.19 -10.69 -12.75
CA GLU A 55 -20.21 -10.41 -13.78
C GLU A 55 -19.99 -9.05 -14.48
N GLY A 56 -18.81 -8.84 -15.04
CA GLY A 56 -18.51 -7.63 -15.80
C GLY A 56 -18.40 -6.35 -14.96
N ILE A 57 -18.38 -6.48 -13.66
CA ILE A 57 -18.31 -5.37 -12.71
C ILE A 57 -16.88 -5.18 -12.24
N THR A 58 -16.55 -3.95 -11.96
CA THR A 58 -15.24 -3.50 -11.51
C THR A 58 -14.73 -4.35 -10.35
N ILE A 59 -13.58 -4.99 -10.55
CA ILE A 59 -12.88 -5.74 -9.53
C ILE A 59 -12.11 -4.75 -8.65
N ASN A 60 -12.48 -4.71 -7.37
CA ASN A 60 -11.84 -3.82 -6.40
C ASN A 60 -11.24 -4.63 -5.25
N MET A 61 -10.19 -5.36 -5.56
CA MET A 61 -9.54 -6.25 -4.61
C MET A 61 -8.68 -5.48 -3.61
N PRO A 62 -8.48 -6.02 -2.39
CA PRO A 62 -7.51 -5.45 -1.48
C PRO A 62 -6.10 -5.59 -2.04
N LEU A 63 -5.30 -4.54 -1.88
CA LEU A 63 -3.88 -4.55 -2.22
C LEU A 63 -3.06 -4.35 -0.96
N ILE A 64 -1.97 -5.09 -0.87
CA ILE A 64 -0.96 -4.94 0.17
C ILE A 64 0.35 -4.59 -0.50
N ILE A 65 0.92 -3.45 -0.13
CA ILE A 65 2.26 -3.05 -0.56
C ILE A 65 3.19 -3.26 0.62
N GLU A 66 4.17 -4.12 0.45
CA GLU A 66 5.14 -4.45 1.49
C GLU A 66 6.50 -3.91 1.10
N ILE A 67 7.15 -3.23 2.05
CA ILE A 67 8.43 -2.55 1.85
C ILE A 67 9.35 -2.93 2.99
N ILE A 68 10.56 -3.38 2.68
CA ILE A 68 11.59 -3.67 3.68
C ILE A 68 12.85 -2.90 3.30
N ASP A 69 13.32 -2.06 4.22
CA ASP A 69 14.53 -1.27 4.04
C ASP A 69 15.03 -0.80 5.40
N GLU A 70 16.08 0.00 5.40
CA GLU A 70 16.64 0.55 6.62
C GLU A 70 15.62 1.39 7.38
N LYS A 71 15.62 1.22 8.71
CA LYS A 71 14.65 1.85 9.60
C LYS A 71 14.64 3.37 9.46
N SER A 72 15.81 4.01 9.50
CA SER A 72 15.90 5.47 9.42
C SER A 72 15.35 6.02 8.11
N LYS A 73 15.63 5.34 7.00
CA LYS A 73 15.11 5.72 5.68
C LYS A 73 13.58 5.64 5.65
N LEU A 74 13.01 4.51 6.06
CA LEU A 74 11.57 4.33 6.01
C LEU A 74 10.83 5.22 6.99
N GLU A 75 11.37 5.42 8.19
CA GLU A 75 10.76 6.35 9.16
C GLU A 75 10.63 7.77 8.60
N SER A 76 11.62 8.22 7.83
CA SER A 76 11.57 9.55 7.21
C SER A 76 10.46 9.68 6.16
N LEU A 77 10.02 8.57 5.59
CA LEU A 77 8.98 8.55 4.55
C LEU A 77 7.57 8.35 5.12
N LEU A 78 7.43 7.93 6.38
CA LEU A 78 6.13 7.62 6.97
C LEU A 78 5.12 8.78 6.91
N PRO A 79 5.50 10.03 7.22
CA PRO A 79 4.55 11.13 7.12
C PRO A 79 3.97 11.31 5.71
N SER A 80 4.79 11.17 4.69
CA SER A 80 4.34 11.28 3.29
C SER A 80 3.46 10.12 2.89
N LEU A 81 3.82 8.90 3.29
CA LEU A 81 3.00 7.71 3.04
C LEU A 81 1.62 7.84 3.70
N LYS A 82 1.59 8.31 4.94
CA LYS A 82 0.33 8.54 5.64
C LYS A 82 -0.55 9.56 4.92
N ARG A 83 0.04 10.64 4.42
CA ARG A 83 -0.71 11.66 3.67
C ARG A 83 -1.27 11.11 2.36
N LEU A 84 -0.48 10.32 1.63
CA LEU A 84 -0.93 9.71 0.37
C LEU A 84 -2.06 8.71 0.60
N VAL A 85 -1.92 7.85 1.59
CA VAL A 85 -2.92 6.83 1.91
C VAL A 85 -4.17 7.45 2.54
N ASN A 86 -3.96 8.40 3.46
CA ASN A 86 -5.03 9.10 4.18
C ASN A 86 -6.05 8.12 4.76
N ASP A 87 -7.34 8.35 4.54
CA ASP A 87 -8.41 7.48 5.02
C ASP A 87 -8.70 6.28 4.11
N ASN A 88 -7.96 6.13 3.02
CA ASN A 88 -8.16 5.03 2.08
C ASN A 88 -7.66 3.69 2.58
N GLY A 89 -6.79 3.69 3.58
CA GLY A 89 -6.23 2.44 4.05
C GLY A 89 -5.43 2.58 5.34
N LEU A 90 -4.55 1.61 5.57
CA LEU A 90 -3.70 1.54 6.75
C LEU A 90 -2.23 1.48 6.34
N VAL A 91 -1.41 2.18 7.12
CA VAL A 91 0.05 2.04 7.06
C VAL A 91 0.49 1.50 8.41
N THR A 92 1.09 0.33 8.40
CA THR A 92 1.59 -0.32 9.62
C THR A 92 3.08 -0.59 9.51
N ILE A 93 3.76 -0.69 10.64
CA ILE A 93 5.19 -0.96 10.69
C ILE A 93 5.50 -2.06 11.69
N HIS A 94 6.56 -2.83 11.41
CA HIS A 94 7.16 -3.72 12.39
C HIS A 94 8.63 -3.95 12.04
N GLU A 95 9.43 -4.30 13.03
CA GLU A 95 10.84 -4.59 12.82
C GLU A 95 11.00 -6.02 12.30
N VAL A 96 11.95 -6.20 11.39
CA VAL A 96 12.26 -7.51 10.80
C VAL A 96 13.77 -7.73 10.75
N ASP A 97 14.17 -8.98 10.77
CA ASP A 97 15.55 -9.37 10.51
C ASP A 97 15.66 -9.88 9.08
N VAL A 98 16.61 -9.33 8.34
CA VAL A 98 16.91 -9.80 6.98
C VAL A 98 18.06 -10.77 7.04
N VAL A 99 17.83 -11.94 6.50
CA VAL A 99 18.81 -13.02 6.50
C VAL A 99 19.85 -12.87 5.40
#